data_70c3aaee55698c4c9ffe97bb87993fae
#
_entry.id   70c3aaee55698c4c9ffe97bb87993fae
#
_cell.length_a   1.000
_cell.length_b   1.000
_cell.length_c   1.000
_cell.angle_alpha   90.00
_cell.angle_beta   90.00
_cell.angle_gamma   90.00
#
_symmetry.space_group_name_H-M   'P 1'
#
loop_
_entity.id
_entity.type
_entity.pdbx_description
1 polymer ?
#
loop_
_entity_poly.entity_id
_entity_poly.type
_entity_poly.pdbx_seq_one_letter_code
_entity_poly.pdbx_strand_id
1 'polypeptide(L)'
;MRRKTFDILFETRDGMRLLVQERCMWRSLWYFALSVGLFSGVVTNQLFLDQALSVRFAVIAAAVSIAGVVLSMYGFLLHGILETLGAMAGDAVGLICLLGYTTLPFLVMTPVALLGTKLGLPGMLVVVGACITAKLWMLYLLIRALQVVYLIDFKRSLATVAFSLLLLYIAFVLPLQIVFELLMLKIG
;
A
#
# COMPACT_ATOMS: atom_id res chain seq x y z
N MET A 1 18.72 -16.44 -3.47
CA MET A 1 17.85 -15.34 -3.97
C MET A 1 16.53 -15.20 -3.21
N ARG A 2 15.82 -16.26 -2.83
CA ARG A 2 14.57 -16.21 -2.04
C ARG A 2 14.71 -15.61 -0.62
N ARG A 3 15.86 -15.73 0.04
CA ARG A 3 16.10 -15.17 1.38
C ARG A 3 15.92 -13.64 1.43
N LYS A 4 16.44 -12.91 0.46
CA LYS A 4 16.44 -11.42 0.45
C LYS A 4 15.05 -10.77 0.53
N THR A 5 14.01 -11.40 -0.01
CA THR A 5 12.65 -10.81 -0.03
C THR A 5 11.96 -10.95 1.33
N PHE A 6 12.21 -12.08 2.04
CA PHE A 6 11.69 -12.27 3.40
C PHE A 6 12.46 -11.45 4.44
N ASP A 7 13.75 -11.19 4.20
CA ASP A 7 14.57 -10.33 5.05
C ASP A 7 13.99 -8.90 5.16
N ILE A 8 13.26 -8.42 4.12
CA ILE A 8 12.59 -7.12 4.16
C ILE A 8 11.52 -7.06 5.25
N LEU A 9 10.83 -8.15 5.50
CA LEU A 9 9.76 -8.19 6.50
C LEU A 9 10.31 -8.20 7.94
N PHE A 10 11.52 -8.73 8.15
CA PHE A 10 12.10 -8.96 9.47
C PHE A 10 13.40 -8.16 9.69
N GLU A 11 14.31 -8.13 8.71
CA GLU A 11 15.57 -7.37 8.72
C GLU A 11 15.47 -6.17 7.75
N THR A 12 14.48 -5.34 7.96
CA THR A 12 13.97 -4.34 7.03
C THR A 12 15.03 -3.39 6.46
N ARG A 13 16.02 -2.98 7.25
CA ARG A 13 16.97 -1.95 6.82
C ARG A 13 17.99 -2.47 5.82
N ASP A 14 18.57 -3.61 6.09
CA ASP A 14 19.63 -4.19 5.24
C ASP A 14 19.03 -4.84 3.98
N GLY A 15 17.87 -5.50 4.11
CA GLY A 15 17.11 -6.01 2.97
C GLY A 15 16.71 -4.89 1.99
N MET A 16 16.22 -3.75 2.49
CA MET A 16 15.85 -2.61 1.65
C MET A 16 17.03 -1.95 0.96
N ARG A 17 18.18 -1.81 1.64
CA ARG A 17 19.41 -1.27 1.03
C ARG A 17 19.87 -2.07 -0.18
N LEU A 18 19.86 -3.40 -0.07
CA LEU A 18 20.22 -4.29 -1.17
C LEU A 18 19.28 -4.14 -2.36
N LEU A 19 17.96 -3.97 -2.13
CA LEU A 19 16.98 -3.78 -3.19
C LEU A 19 17.11 -2.44 -3.90
N VAL A 20 17.41 -1.35 -3.19
CA VAL A 20 17.68 -0.04 -3.79
C VAL A 20 18.89 -0.14 -4.73
N GLN A 21 19.95 -0.85 -4.32
CA GLN A 21 21.13 -1.07 -5.15
C GLN A 21 20.84 -1.89 -6.41
N GLU A 22 19.98 -2.90 -6.31
CA GLU A 22 19.60 -3.76 -7.45
C GLU A 22 18.67 -3.04 -8.45
N ARG A 23 18.01 -1.93 -8.09
CA ARG A 23 17.04 -1.13 -8.89
C ARG A 23 16.01 -2.00 -9.65
N CYS A 24 15.57 -3.08 -9.06
CA CYS A 24 14.71 -4.08 -9.69
C CYS A 24 13.23 -3.66 -9.70
N MET A 25 12.90 -2.63 -10.49
CA MET A 25 11.53 -2.10 -10.64
C MET A 25 10.53 -3.19 -11.08
N TRP A 26 10.91 -4.06 -12.02
CA TRP A 26 10.05 -5.15 -12.49
C TRP A 26 9.68 -6.15 -11.40
N ARG A 27 10.62 -6.50 -10.54
CA ARG A 27 10.33 -7.37 -9.39
C ARG A 27 9.42 -6.70 -8.39
N SER A 28 9.61 -5.42 -8.12
CA SER A 28 8.75 -4.62 -7.26
C SER A 28 7.31 -4.63 -7.74
N LEU A 29 7.09 -4.40 -9.03
CA LEU A 29 5.76 -4.44 -9.66
C LEU A 29 5.12 -5.83 -9.56
N TRP A 30 5.88 -6.90 -9.73
CA TRP A 30 5.38 -8.27 -9.55
C TRP A 30 4.94 -8.55 -8.12
N TYR A 31 5.73 -8.17 -7.11
CA TYR A 31 5.35 -8.34 -5.71
C TYR A 31 4.15 -7.48 -5.34
N PHE A 32 4.08 -6.26 -5.85
CA PHE A 32 2.91 -5.40 -5.71
C PHE A 32 1.65 -6.06 -6.30
N ALA A 33 1.69 -6.45 -7.57
CA ALA A 33 0.56 -7.05 -8.27
C ALA A 33 0.09 -8.34 -7.58
N LEU A 34 1.04 -9.19 -7.16
CA LEU A 34 0.75 -10.43 -6.44
C LEU A 34 0.12 -10.15 -5.08
N SER A 35 0.69 -9.24 -4.29
CA SER A 35 0.23 -8.92 -2.93
C SER A 35 -1.17 -8.30 -2.95
N VAL A 36 -1.35 -7.27 -3.74
CA VAL A 36 -2.63 -6.55 -3.84
C VAL A 36 -3.66 -7.40 -4.57
N GLY A 37 -3.28 -8.10 -5.64
CA GLY A 37 -4.18 -8.95 -6.43
C GLY A 37 -4.74 -10.12 -5.63
N LEU A 38 -3.91 -10.86 -4.90
CA LEU A 38 -4.38 -11.98 -4.07
C LEU A 38 -5.26 -11.49 -2.91
N PHE A 39 -4.85 -10.44 -2.21
CA PHE A 39 -5.64 -9.90 -1.11
C PHE A 39 -6.98 -9.34 -1.61
N SER A 40 -6.97 -8.55 -2.68
CA SER A 40 -8.20 -8.05 -3.34
C SER A 40 -9.08 -9.18 -3.82
N GLY A 41 -8.50 -10.27 -4.33
CA GLY A 41 -9.23 -11.46 -4.75
C GLY A 41 -10.02 -12.09 -3.61
N VAL A 42 -9.44 -12.20 -2.42
CA VAL A 42 -10.13 -12.72 -1.23
C VAL A 42 -11.31 -11.81 -0.85
N VAL A 43 -11.08 -10.50 -0.80
CA VAL A 43 -12.12 -9.52 -0.44
C VAL A 43 -13.22 -9.47 -1.49
N THR A 44 -12.86 -9.43 -2.77
CA THR A 44 -13.83 -9.40 -3.89
C THR A 44 -14.67 -10.67 -3.92
N ASN A 45 -14.06 -11.83 -3.69
CA ASN A 45 -14.81 -13.09 -3.65
C ASN A 45 -15.84 -13.12 -2.51
N GLN A 46 -15.58 -12.44 -1.41
CA GLN A 46 -16.52 -12.34 -0.29
C GLN A 46 -17.67 -11.37 -0.58
N LEU A 47 -17.37 -10.23 -1.22
CA LEU A 47 -18.35 -9.18 -1.49
C LEU A 47 -19.24 -9.46 -2.72
N PHE A 48 -18.74 -10.21 -3.68
CA PHE A 48 -19.37 -10.43 -4.98
C PHE A 48 -19.60 -11.93 -5.28
N LEU A 49 -20.06 -12.69 -4.27
CA LEU A 49 -20.28 -14.15 -4.39
C LEU A 49 -21.20 -14.52 -5.53
N ASP A 50 -22.24 -13.72 -5.78
CA ASP A 50 -23.30 -13.99 -6.78
C ASP A 50 -22.95 -13.46 -8.18
N GLN A 51 -21.80 -12.79 -8.33
CA GLN A 51 -21.40 -12.22 -9.62
C GLN A 51 -20.62 -13.23 -10.48
N ALA A 52 -20.73 -13.06 -11.80
CA ALA A 52 -19.98 -13.87 -12.77
C ALA A 52 -18.46 -13.75 -12.53
N LEU A 53 -17.74 -14.83 -12.82
CA LEU A 53 -16.28 -14.90 -12.62
C LEU A 53 -15.52 -13.79 -13.37
N SER A 54 -15.99 -13.44 -14.59
CA SER A 54 -15.45 -12.36 -15.40
C SER A 54 -15.53 -10.99 -14.72
N VAL A 55 -16.66 -10.71 -14.03
CA VAL A 55 -16.84 -9.47 -13.27
C VAL A 55 -15.88 -9.40 -12.10
N ARG A 56 -15.71 -10.51 -11.36
CA ARG A 56 -14.74 -10.57 -10.24
C ARG A 56 -13.32 -10.33 -10.72
N PHE A 57 -12.89 -10.92 -11.82
CA PHE A 57 -11.58 -10.66 -12.41
C PHE A 57 -11.40 -9.21 -12.85
N ALA A 58 -12.43 -8.61 -13.48
CA ALA A 58 -12.40 -7.21 -13.87
C ALA A 58 -12.24 -6.28 -12.65
N VAL A 59 -12.96 -6.54 -11.54
CA VAL A 59 -12.84 -5.77 -10.28
C VAL A 59 -11.45 -5.91 -9.69
N ILE A 60 -10.88 -7.12 -9.65
CA ILE A 60 -9.51 -7.33 -9.13
C ILE A 60 -8.49 -6.59 -10.00
N ALA A 61 -8.59 -6.70 -11.32
CA ALA A 61 -7.69 -6.02 -12.25
C ALA A 61 -7.78 -4.49 -12.10
N ALA A 62 -9.00 -3.96 -12.00
CA ALA A 62 -9.22 -2.53 -11.73
C ALA A 62 -8.63 -2.10 -10.38
N ALA A 63 -8.84 -2.88 -9.31
CA ALA A 63 -8.29 -2.60 -7.99
C ALA A 63 -6.76 -2.56 -8.01
N VAL A 64 -6.10 -3.53 -8.65
CA VAL A 64 -4.64 -3.57 -8.79
C VAL A 64 -4.13 -2.37 -9.60
N SER A 65 -4.80 -2.04 -10.71
CA SER A 65 -4.41 -0.92 -11.56
C SER A 65 -4.54 0.42 -10.82
N ILE A 66 -5.67 0.66 -10.17
CA ILE A 66 -5.92 1.88 -9.39
C ILE A 66 -4.91 1.99 -8.24
N ALA A 67 -4.71 0.90 -7.48
CA ALA A 67 -3.74 0.88 -6.41
C ALA A 67 -2.31 1.16 -6.90
N GLY A 68 -1.93 0.65 -8.08
CA GLY A 68 -0.64 0.90 -8.71
C GLY A 68 -0.43 2.37 -9.07
N VAL A 69 -1.44 3.00 -9.68
CA VAL A 69 -1.41 4.44 -10.01
C VAL A 69 -1.32 5.27 -8.73
N VAL A 70 -2.17 5.00 -7.73
CA VAL A 70 -2.18 5.72 -6.45
C VAL A 70 -0.84 5.57 -5.73
N LEU A 71 -0.28 4.37 -5.68
CA LEU A 71 1.02 4.12 -5.03
C LEU A 71 2.15 4.87 -5.73
N SER A 72 2.14 4.91 -7.06
CA SER A 72 3.13 5.64 -7.85
C SER A 72 3.02 7.15 -7.63
N MET A 73 1.81 7.71 -7.70
CA MET A 73 1.56 9.13 -7.42
C MET A 73 1.98 9.49 -5.99
N TYR A 74 1.69 8.60 -5.03
CA TYR A 74 2.11 8.80 -3.65
C TYR A 74 3.63 8.78 -3.49
N GLY A 75 4.32 7.91 -4.22
CA GLY A 75 5.79 7.89 -4.26
C GLY A 75 6.39 9.21 -4.76
N PHE A 76 5.84 9.76 -5.85
CA PHE A 76 6.26 11.07 -6.35
C PHE A 76 5.94 12.21 -5.39
N LEU A 77 4.79 12.18 -4.73
CA LEU A 77 4.43 13.17 -3.70
C LEU A 77 5.42 13.14 -2.53
N LEU A 78 5.75 11.96 -2.02
CA LEU A 78 6.74 11.78 -0.96
C LEU A 78 8.12 12.28 -1.37
N HIS A 79 8.54 11.98 -2.61
CA HIS A 79 9.80 12.46 -3.15
C HIS A 79 9.83 13.99 -3.19
N GLY A 80 8.81 14.63 -3.77
CA GLY A 80 8.71 16.08 -3.85
C GLY A 80 8.71 16.78 -2.48
N ILE A 81 8.00 16.22 -1.49
CA ILE A 81 8.02 16.72 -0.11
C ILE A 81 9.43 16.65 0.48
N LEU A 82 10.11 15.51 0.32
CA LEU A 82 11.45 15.31 0.86
C LEU A 82 12.50 16.18 0.18
N GLU A 83 12.39 16.37 -1.11
CA GLU A 83 13.24 17.27 -1.88
C GLU A 83 13.09 18.73 -1.40
N THR A 84 11.86 19.20 -1.23
CA THR A 84 11.59 20.54 -0.67
C THR A 84 12.08 20.71 0.76
N LEU A 85 12.15 19.62 1.55
CA LEU A 85 12.71 19.61 2.88
C LEU A 85 14.25 19.45 2.90
N GLY A 86 14.90 19.48 1.74
CA GLY A 86 16.36 19.43 1.62
C GLY A 86 16.96 18.02 1.75
N ALA A 87 16.19 16.97 1.59
CA ALA A 87 16.67 15.59 1.58
C ALA A 87 17.17 15.20 0.17
N MET A 88 18.30 15.77 -0.26
CA MET A 88 18.83 15.62 -1.63
C MET A 88 19.52 14.26 -1.91
N ALA A 89 19.69 13.41 -0.90
CA ALA A 89 20.40 12.13 -1.05
C ALA A 89 19.54 11.03 -1.71
N GLY A 90 18.24 11.24 -1.86
CA GLY A 90 17.30 10.22 -2.32
C GLY A 90 17.00 10.27 -3.81
N ASP A 91 16.54 9.11 -4.32
CA ASP A 91 16.16 8.90 -5.71
C ASP A 91 14.70 8.43 -5.78
N ALA A 92 13.88 9.14 -6.59
CA ALA A 92 12.47 8.78 -6.81
C ALA A 92 12.31 7.34 -7.33
N VAL A 93 13.19 6.90 -8.23
CA VAL A 93 13.16 5.54 -8.80
C VAL A 93 13.42 4.50 -7.71
N GLY A 94 14.41 4.74 -6.84
CA GLY A 94 14.72 3.89 -5.70
C GLY A 94 13.53 3.79 -4.73
N LEU A 95 12.85 4.91 -4.47
CA LEU A 95 11.64 4.93 -3.64
C LEU A 95 10.51 4.11 -4.28
N ILE A 96 10.20 4.33 -5.57
CA ILE A 96 9.15 3.59 -6.27
C ILE A 96 9.46 2.09 -6.31
N CYS A 97 10.72 1.72 -6.50
CA CYS A 97 11.15 0.32 -6.41
C CYS A 97 10.84 -0.30 -5.03
N LEU A 98 11.03 0.45 -3.94
CA LEU A 98 10.72 -0.07 -2.60
C LEU A 98 9.22 -0.08 -2.29
N LEU A 99 8.45 0.86 -2.84
CA LEU A 99 7.01 0.96 -2.59
C LEU A 99 6.25 -0.33 -2.94
N GLY A 100 6.61 -1.01 -4.02
CA GLY A 100 5.99 -2.29 -4.36
C GLY A 100 6.27 -3.37 -3.31
N TYR A 101 7.44 -3.36 -2.68
CA TYR A 101 7.76 -4.30 -1.59
C TYR A 101 7.07 -3.94 -0.27
N THR A 102 6.72 -2.67 -0.04
CA THR A 102 5.97 -2.29 1.17
C THR A 102 4.56 -2.90 1.19
N THR A 103 4.06 -3.42 0.08
CA THR A 103 2.76 -4.12 0.01
C THR A 103 2.82 -5.60 0.40
N LEU A 104 3.99 -6.17 0.63
CA LEU A 104 4.17 -7.58 1.05
C LEU A 104 3.32 -8.00 2.27
N PRO A 105 3.04 -7.14 3.27
CA PRO A 105 2.14 -7.49 4.35
C PRO A 105 0.76 -7.98 3.89
N PHE A 106 0.24 -7.47 2.77
CA PHE A 106 -1.02 -7.97 2.21
C PHE A 106 -0.91 -9.43 1.77
N LEU A 107 0.23 -9.83 1.19
CA LEU A 107 0.48 -11.23 0.82
C LEU A 107 0.50 -12.13 2.06
N VAL A 108 1.16 -11.68 3.14
CA VAL A 108 1.24 -12.45 4.40
C VAL A 108 -0.12 -12.54 5.08
N MET A 109 -0.94 -11.50 5.00
CA MET A 109 -2.29 -11.47 5.60
C MET A 109 -3.36 -12.15 4.75
N THR A 110 -3.08 -12.47 3.48
CA THR A 110 -4.03 -13.16 2.58
C THR A 110 -4.54 -14.49 3.15
N PRO A 111 -3.71 -15.42 3.68
CA PRO A 111 -4.20 -16.65 4.28
C PRO A 111 -5.12 -16.41 5.49
N VAL A 112 -4.80 -15.41 6.32
CA VAL A 112 -5.61 -15.04 7.49
C VAL A 112 -6.97 -14.52 7.03
N ALA A 113 -6.99 -13.62 6.03
CA ALA A 113 -8.23 -13.13 5.44
C ALA A 113 -9.04 -14.28 4.82
N LEU A 114 -8.40 -15.21 4.11
CA LEU A 114 -9.06 -16.37 3.52
C LEU A 114 -9.72 -17.28 4.58
N LEU A 115 -9.07 -17.50 5.71
CA LEU A 115 -9.67 -18.22 6.82
C LEU A 115 -10.89 -17.47 7.38
N GLY A 116 -10.81 -16.15 7.50
CA GLY A 116 -11.93 -15.32 7.90
C GLY A 116 -13.17 -15.50 7.03
N THR A 117 -13.00 -15.65 5.71
CA THR A 117 -14.15 -15.82 4.79
C THR A 117 -14.97 -17.10 5.08
N LYS A 118 -14.42 -18.08 5.78
CA LYS A 118 -15.09 -19.34 6.12
C LYS A 118 -15.87 -19.30 7.45
N LEU A 119 -15.69 -18.24 8.25
CA LEU A 119 -16.23 -18.15 9.61
C LEU A 119 -17.54 -17.35 9.72
N GLY A 120 -18.17 -16.96 8.59
CA GLY A 120 -19.39 -16.16 8.59
C GLY A 120 -19.20 -14.76 9.17
N LEU A 121 -20.15 -14.29 9.98
CA LEU A 121 -20.13 -12.93 10.54
C LEU A 121 -18.87 -12.64 11.42
N PRO A 122 -18.43 -13.51 12.33
CA PRO A 122 -17.16 -13.33 13.04
C PRO A 122 -15.95 -13.27 12.09
N GLY A 123 -16.02 -13.97 10.98
CA GLY A 123 -14.96 -13.98 9.97
C GLY A 123 -14.78 -12.64 9.27
N MET A 124 -15.82 -11.82 9.14
CA MET A 124 -15.71 -10.46 8.62
C MET A 124 -14.80 -9.60 9.51
N LEU A 125 -14.89 -9.73 10.83
CA LEU A 125 -13.97 -9.05 11.76
C LEU A 125 -12.53 -9.50 11.57
N VAL A 126 -12.32 -10.78 11.30
CA VAL A 126 -10.97 -11.32 10.99
C VAL A 126 -10.42 -10.71 9.70
N VAL A 127 -11.23 -10.60 8.64
CA VAL A 127 -10.82 -9.97 7.37
C VAL A 127 -10.50 -8.49 7.58
N VAL A 128 -11.34 -7.74 8.29
CA VAL A 128 -11.09 -6.33 8.61
C VAL A 128 -9.83 -6.19 9.46
N GLY A 129 -9.65 -7.01 10.47
CA GLY A 129 -8.44 -7.04 11.31
C GLY A 129 -7.18 -7.31 10.49
N ALA A 130 -7.21 -8.29 9.58
CA ALA A 130 -6.12 -8.59 8.68
C ALA A 130 -5.80 -7.39 7.76
N CYS A 131 -6.82 -6.71 7.25
CA CYS A 131 -6.66 -5.52 6.42
C CYS A 131 -5.99 -4.37 7.19
N ILE A 132 -6.45 -4.09 8.42
CA ILE A 132 -5.86 -3.05 9.28
C ILE A 132 -4.40 -3.39 9.61
N THR A 133 -4.13 -4.63 10.01
CA THR A 133 -2.77 -5.09 10.33
C THR A 133 -1.85 -4.97 9.13
N ALA A 134 -2.30 -5.38 7.94
CA ALA A 134 -1.52 -5.25 6.72
C ALA A 134 -1.20 -3.78 6.40
N LYS A 135 -2.17 -2.87 6.56
CA LYS A 135 -1.97 -1.42 6.33
C LYS A 135 -1.00 -0.80 7.33
N LEU A 136 -1.10 -1.12 8.61
CA LEU A 136 -0.19 -0.63 9.64
C LEU A 136 1.24 -1.14 9.39
N TRP A 137 1.38 -2.40 9.01
CA TRP A 137 2.70 -2.97 8.68
C TRP A 137 3.26 -2.35 7.38
N MET A 138 2.43 -2.16 6.35
CA MET A 138 2.82 -1.43 5.14
C MET A 138 3.31 -0.01 5.47
N LEU A 139 2.62 0.71 6.36
CA LEU A 139 3.02 2.05 6.80
C LEU A 139 4.38 2.03 7.50
N TYR A 140 4.62 1.05 8.36
CA TYR A 140 5.92 0.86 9.01
C TYR A 140 7.03 0.60 7.97
N LEU A 141 6.79 -0.29 7.00
CA LEU A 141 7.76 -0.56 5.93
C LEU A 141 8.03 0.67 5.06
N LEU A 142 7.00 1.49 4.80
CA LEU A 142 7.14 2.75 4.08
C LEU A 142 8.07 3.73 4.82
N ILE A 143 7.88 3.91 6.14
CA ILE A 143 8.76 4.75 6.96
C ILE A 143 10.21 4.23 6.88
N ARG A 144 10.40 2.91 6.93
CA ARG A 144 11.73 2.30 6.79
C ARG A 144 12.33 2.49 5.40
N ALA A 145 11.51 2.40 4.35
CA ALA A 145 11.95 2.67 2.97
C ALA A 145 12.48 4.12 2.83
N LEU A 146 11.77 5.11 3.38
CA LEU A 146 12.22 6.50 3.37
C LEU A 146 13.56 6.70 4.10
N GLN A 147 13.73 6.04 5.25
CA GLN A 147 15.00 6.09 5.99
C GLN A 147 16.19 5.54 5.18
N VAL A 148 15.93 4.50 4.38
CA VAL A 148 16.99 3.87 3.57
C VAL A 148 17.31 4.67 2.33
N VAL A 149 16.29 5.18 1.63
CA VAL A 149 16.47 5.91 0.36
C VAL A 149 17.04 7.32 0.58
N TYR A 150 16.50 8.04 1.60
CA TYR A 150 16.85 9.45 1.84
C TYR A 150 17.83 9.67 2.97
N LEU A 151 18.27 8.60 3.64
CA LEU A 151 19.21 8.63 4.77
C LEU A 151 18.74 9.55 5.91
N ILE A 152 17.43 9.65 6.12
CA ILE A 152 16.79 10.47 7.17
C ILE A 152 16.48 9.64 8.42
N ASP A 153 16.29 10.32 9.55
CA ASP A 153 15.93 9.68 10.81
C ASP A 153 14.46 9.23 10.85
N PHE A 154 14.11 8.41 11.83
CA PHE A 154 12.74 7.88 11.98
C PHE A 154 11.70 8.98 12.19
N LYS A 155 12.02 10.02 13.01
CA LYS A 155 11.09 11.11 13.31
C LYS A 155 10.74 11.90 12.05
N ARG A 156 11.74 12.21 11.23
CA ARG A 156 11.57 12.93 9.97
C ARG A 156 10.80 12.11 8.95
N SER A 157 11.09 10.81 8.83
CA SER A 157 10.34 9.89 7.96
C SER A 157 8.87 9.79 8.37
N LEU A 158 8.60 9.61 9.67
CA LEU A 158 7.24 9.55 10.21
C LEU A 158 6.49 10.85 9.96
N ALA A 159 7.10 12.00 10.24
CA ALA A 159 6.52 13.31 10.00
C ALA A 159 6.19 13.53 8.51
N THR A 160 7.09 13.13 7.60
CA THR A 160 6.85 13.22 6.15
C THR A 160 5.66 12.37 5.71
N VAL A 161 5.58 11.13 6.20
CA VAL A 161 4.45 10.25 5.87
C VAL A 161 3.15 10.80 6.45
N ALA A 162 3.14 11.25 7.71
CA ALA A 162 1.96 11.85 8.33
C ALA A 162 1.50 13.11 7.57
N PHE A 163 2.43 13.98 7.20
CA PHE A 163 2.14 15.20 6.44
C PHE A 163 1.61 14.88 5.03
N SER A 164 2.20 13.91 4.34
CA SER A 164 1.72 13.50 3.01
C SER A 164 0.32 12.89 3.05
N LEU A 165 0.00 12.09 4.07
CA LEU A 165 -1.34 11.55 4.27
C LEU A 165 -2.36 12.65 4.58
N LEU A 166 -1.97 13.66 5.39
CA LEU A 166 -2.81 14.82 5.68
C LEU A 166 -3.09 15.62 4.40
N LEU A 167 -2.07 15.86 3.56
CA LEU A 167 -2.24 16.53 2.28
C LEU A 167 -3.19 15.77 1.35
N LEU A 168 -3.05 14.44 1.26
CA LEU A 168 -3.97 13.61 0.47
C LEU A 168 -5.39 13.67 1.01
N TYR A 169 -5.56 13.65 2.32
CA TYR A 169 -6.87 13.79 2.95
C TYR A 169 -7.52 15.12 2.59
N ILE A 170 -6.81 16.24 2.76
CA ILE A 170 -7.30 17.58 2.44
C ILE A 170 -7.58 17.75 0.94
N ALA A 171 -6.70 17.22 0.08
CA ALA A 171 -6.82 17.41 -1.36
C ALA A 171 -7.91 16.57 -2.02
N PHE A 172 -8.16 15.35 -1.52
CA PHE A 172 -9.05 14.40 -2.18
C PHE A 172 -10.25 13.98 -1.33
N VAL A 173 -10.03 13.61 -0.07
CA VAL A 173 -11.09 13.03 0.76
C VAL A 173 -12.06 14.10 1.23
N LEU A 174 -11.55 15.22 1.71
CA LEU A 174 -12.36 16.32 2.25
C LEU A 174 -13.26 16.94 1.18
N PRO A 175 -12.82 17.28 -0.06
CA PRO A 175 -13.71 17.77 -1.12
C PRO A 175 -14.79 16.76 -1.52
N LEU A 176 -14.43 15.47 -1.61
CA LEU A 176 -15.39 14.41 -1.91
C LEU A 176 -16.46 14.28 -0.82
N GLN A 177 -16.10 14.39 0.45
CA GLN A 177 -17.05 14.40 1.57
C GLN A 177 -18.00 15.58 1.48
N ILE A 178 -17.47 16.79 1.24
CA ILE A 178 -18.30 18.01 1.09
C ILE A 178 -19.29 17.87 -0.07
N VAL A 179 -18.83 17.40 -1.24
CA VAL A 179 -19.70 17.18 -2.41
C VAL A 179 -20.77 16.12 -2.09
N PHE A 180 -20.40 15.03 -1.42
CA PHE A 180 -21.36 14.00 -1.03
C PHE A 180 -22.42 14.52 -0.06
N GLU A 181 -22.04 15.29 0.97
CA GLU A 181 -22.97 15.90 1.92
C GLU A 181 -23.91 16.89 1.22
N LEU A 182 -23.38 17.74 0.31
CA LEU A 182 -24.19 18.69 -0.47
C LEU A 182 -25.20 17.97 -1.39
N LEU A 183 -24.82 16.84 -1.97
CA LEU A 183 -25.73 16.02 -2.77
C LEU A 183 -26.83 15.39 -1.92
N MET A 184 -26.49 14.87 -0.73
CA MET A 184 -27.47 14.29 0.18
C MET A 184 -28.48 15.32 0.71
N LEU A 185 -28.03 16.57 0.97
CA LEU A 185 -28.92 17.68 1.36
C LEU A 185 -29.89 18.11 0.25
N LYS A 186 -29.58 17.83 -1.03
CA LYS A 186 -30.48 18.13 -2.16
C LYS A 186 -31.51 17.05 -2.46
N ILE A 187 -31.29 15.83 -1.99
CA ILE A 187 -32.14 14.67 -2.30
C ILE A 187 -33.14 14.39 -1.16
N GLY A 188 -32.89 14.89 0.05
CA GLY A 188 -33.82 14.87 1.20
C GLY A 188 -34.64 16.12 1.31
#